data_ba3eff9e0137fa89292c4512792cfe77
#
_entry.id   ba3eff9e0137fa89292c4512792cfe77
#
_cell.length_a   1.000
_cell.length_b   1.000
_cell.length_c   1.000
_cell.angle_alpha   90.00
_cell.angle_beta   90.00
_cell.angle_gamma   90.00
#
_symmetry.space_group_name_H-M   'P 1'
#
loop_
_entity.id
_entity.type
_entity.pdbx_description
1 polymer ?
#
loop_
_entity_poly.entity_id
_entity_poly.type
_entity_poly.pdbx_seq_one_letter_code
_entity_poly.pdbx_strand_id
1 'polypeptide(L)'
;DQADIASHARQTFGEVKPGDLKYKDINNDNVIDSNDQVQLGKNGWAAPPFSYAMNLTVKYKNFTFYAQGAGQRGAVDFKNSSYYWNRGTSKFSDVVWGRWTPETADVATYPRLTTTNGDNNYRNSTFWMYDRNYFRLSNVQLTYDFPQQMFQNKVVKDLSLYLGGNNLLTISKERKHLDMNIG
;
A
#
# COMPACT_ATOMS: atom_id res chain seq x y z
N ASP A 1 -27.68 2.10 11.42
CA ASP A 1 -29.07 2.48 11.09
C ASP A 1 -29.36 3.91 11.56
N GLN A 2 -30.60 4.40 11.40
CA GLN A 2 -30.99 5.74 11.78
C GLN A 2 -31.02 5.95 13.31
N ALA A 3 -31.32 4.92 14.08
CA ALA A 3 -31.34 4.97 15.54
C ALA A 3 -29.90 5.09 16.09
N ASP A 4 -28.94 4.39 15.48
CA ASP A 4 -27.52 4.50 15.83
C ASP A 4 -26.98 5.91 15.53
N ILE A 5 -27.36 6.51 14.39
CA ILE A 5 -26.98 7.89 14.06
C ILE A 5 -27.53 8.88 15.11
N ALA A 6 -28.78 8.72 15.53
CA ALA A 6 -29.42 9.61 16.49
C ALA A 6 -28.80 9.54 17.90
N SER A 7 -28.22 8.41 18.28
CA SER A 7 -27.58 8.18 19.58
C SER A 7 -26.08 8.47 19.59
N HIS A 8 -25.49 8.75 18.44
CA HIS A 8 -24.04 8.99 18.29
C HIS A 8 -23.70 10.47 18.41
N ALA A 9 -22.45 10.78 18.80
CA ALA A 9 -21.91 12.14 18.76
C ALA A 9 -22.05 12.74 17.35
N ARG A 10 -22.43 14.01 17.28
CA ARG A 10 -22.72 14.70 16.01
C ARG A 10 -21.44 14.88 15.18
N GLN A 11 -21.40 14.28 14.00
CA GLN A 11 -20.31 14.50 13.04
C GLN A 11 -20.52 15.81 12.26
N THR A 12 -19.49 16.67 12.18
CA THR A 12 -19.59 18.00 11.58
C THR A 12 -19.13 18.05 10.10
N PHE A 13 -18.76 16.91 9.54
CA PHE A 13 -18.16 16.83 8.21
C PHE A 13 -19.17 16.74 7.05
N GLY A 14 -20.45 16.81 7.35
CA GLY A 14 -21.54 16.75 6.38
C GLY A 14 -22.75 16.00 6.94
N GLU A 15 -23.79 15.87 6.12
CA GLU A 15 -24.97 15.09 6.47
C GLU A 15 -24.61 13.60 6.57
N VAL A 16 -24.95 12.96 7.70
CA VAL A 16 -24.69 11.55 7.95
C VAL A 16 -25.95 10.72 7.69
N LYS A 17 -25.80 9.64 6.93
CA LYS A 17 -26.88 8.69 6.61
C LYS A 17 -26.43 7.26 6.88
N PRO A 18 -27.37 6.30 6.99
CA PRO A 18 -27.00 4.89 7.08
C PRO A 18 -26.04 4.47 5.98
N GLY A 19 -24.97 3.76 6.36
CA GLY A 19 -23.89 3.36 5.45
C GLY A 19 -22.74 4.37 5.31
N ASP A 20 -22.80 5.51 6.00
CA ASP A 20 -21.67 6.40 6.14
C ASP A 20 -20.71 5.95 7.24
N LEU A 21 -19.46 6.39 7.13
CA LEU A 21 -18.44 6.10 8.14
C LEU A 21 -18.77 6.77 9.46
N LYS A 22 -18.64 6.01 10.53
CA LYS A 22 -18.83 6.44 11.92
C LYS A 22 -17.45 6.71 12.53
N TYR A 23 -17.24 7.93 12.97
CA TYR A 23 -16.00 8.34 13.64
C TYR A 23 -16.14 8.28 15.16
N LYS A 24 -15.01 8.22 15.86
CA LYS A 24 -14.97 8.21 17.30
C LYS A 24 -14.78 9.63 17.83
N ASP A 25 -15.61 10.02 18.78
CA ASP A 25 -15.39 11.18 19.64
C ASP A 25 -14.23 10.85 20.58
N ILE A 26 -13.11 11.53 20.42
CA ILE A 26 -11.86 11.25 21.16
C ILE A 26 -11.81 12.09 22.45
N ASN A 27 -12.27 13.33 22.40
CA ASN A 27 -12.23 14.27 23.52
C ASN A 27 -13.48 14.18 24.43
N ASN A 28 -14.52 13.41 24.03
CA ASN A 28 -15.79 13.19 24.71
C ASN A 28 -16.63 14.48 24.90
N ASP A 29 -16.62 15.37 23.91
CA ASP A 29 -17.44 16.59 23.92
C ASP A 29 -18.78 16.44 23.17
N ASN A 30 -19.11 15.23 22.68
CA ASN A 30 -20.28 14.86 21.88
C ASN A 30 -20.33 15.53 20.49
N VAL A 31 -19.22 16.06 20.01
CA VAL A 31 -19.08 16.63 18.68
C VAL A 31 -17.85 16.03 18.02
N ILE A 32 -17.99 15.46 16.84
CA ILE A 32 -16.86 14.91 16.08
C ILE A 32 -16.43 15.94 15.03
N ASP A 33 -15.27 16.53 15.27
CA ASP A 33 -14.68 17.58 14.43
C ASP A 33 -13.15 17.44 14.29
N SER A 34 -12.45 18.56 14.01
CA SER A 34 -11.00 18.58 13.89
C SER A 34 -10.23 18.29 15.19
N ASN A 35 -10.88 18.46 16.35
CA ASN A 35 -10.26 18.22 17.66
C ASN A 35 -10.17 16.71 17.98
N ASP A 36 -10.89 15.86 17.23
CA ASP A 36 -10.84 14.40 17.35
C ASP A 36 -9.76 13.75 16.49
N GLN A 37 -8.92 14.56 15.85
CA GLN A 37 -7.84 14.05 15.03
C GLN A 37 -6.66 13.61 15.88
N VAL A 38 -6.20 12.38 15.68
CA VAL A 38 -5.03 11.80 16.35
C VAL A 38 -4.02 11.29 15.35
N GLN A 39 -2.76 11.26 15.75
CA GLN A 39 -1.72 10.67 14.91
C GLN A 39 -1.87 9.15 14.88
N LEU A 40 -2.22 8.58 13.73
CA LEU A 40 -2.40 7.14 13.53
C LEU A 40 -1.09 6.39 13.23
N GLY A 41 -0.05 7.10 12.79
CA GLY A 41 1.23 6.47 12.45
C GLY A 41 2.15 7.41 11.66
N LYS A 42 3.20 6.86 11.08
CA LYS A 42 4.14 7.56 10.21
C LYS A 42 3.96 7.06 8.78
N ASN A 43 3.85 7.97 7.81
CA ASN A 43 3.63 7.58 6.41
C ASN A 43 4.85 6.97 5.71
N GLY A 44 6.05 7.21 6.22
CA GLY A 44 7.28 6.61 5.71
C GLY A 44 7.73 7.09 4.33
N TRP A 45 7.17 8.18 3.80
CA TRP A 45 7.57 8.72 2.50
C TRP A 45 9.01 9.20 2.48
N ALA A 46 9.36 10.07 3.42
CA ALA A 46 10.70 10.65 3.52
C ALA A 46 11.64 9.76 4.37
N ALA A 47 11.11 9.12 5.40
CA ALA A 47 11.86 8.28 6.32
C ALA A 47 10.94 7.20 6.91
N PRO A 48 10.90 5.99 6.35
CA PRO A 48 10.17 4.89 6.95
C PRO A 48 10.75 4.58 8.35
N PRO A 49 9.92 4.16 9.31
CA PRO A 49 10.35 3.87 10.68
C PRO A 49 11.46 2.83 10.76
N PHE A 50 11.42 1.86 9.85
CA PHE A 50 12.46 0.84 9.74
C PHE A 50 12.65 0.45 8.28
N SER A 51 13.87 0.61 7.76
CA SER A 51 14.28 0.15 6.43
C SER A 51 15.37 -0.91 6.55
N TYR A 52 15.35 -1.91 5.69
CA TYR A 52 16.35 -2.97 5.66
C TYR A 52 16.68 -3.36 4.23
N ALA A 53 17.93 -3.76 4.02
CA ALA A 53 18.39 -4.31 2.76
C ALA A 53 19.26 -5.54 3.01
N MET A 54 19.26 -6.43 2.04
CA MET A 54 20.05 -7.65 2.04
C MET A 54 20.71 -7.82 0.69
N ASN A 55 22.01 -8.09 0.71
CA ASN A 55 22.79 -8.47 -0.47
C ASN A 55 23.39 -9.85 -0.21
N LEU A 56 23.20 -10.77 -1.13
CA LEU A 56 23.76 -12.11 -1.10
C LEU A 56 24.60 -12.32 -2.35
N THR A 57 25.87 -12.71 -2.18
CA THR A 57 26.73 -13.15 -3.26
C THR A 57 27.28 -14.53 -2.92
N VAL A 58 27.05 -15.50 -3.79
CA VAL A 58 27.56 -16.86 -3.67
C VAL A 58 28.40 -17.17 -4.88
N LYS A 59 29.66 -17.59 -4.66
CA LYS A 59 30.56 -18.02 -5.73
C LYS A 59 30.84 -19.51 -5.59
N TYR A 60 30.68 -20.22 -6.69
CA TYR A 60 31.02 -21.62 -6.78
C TYR A 60 31.67 -21.93 -8.13
N LYS A 61 32.95 -22.30 -8.12
CA LYS A 61 33.75 -22.47 -9.33
C LYS A 61 33.65 -21.20 -10.20
N ASN A 62 33.16 -21.36 -11.43
CA ASN A 62 33.01 -20.29 -12.42
C ASN A 62 31.63 -19.58 -12.34
N PHE A 63 30.78 -19.97 -11.40
CA PHE A 63 29.46 -19.36 -11.22
C PHE A 63 29.49 -18.33 -10.09
N THR A 64 28.89 -17.19 -10.34
CA THR A 64 28.58 -16.17 -9.33
C THR A 64 27.08 -15.94 -9.33
N PHE A 65 26.43 -16.25 -8.22
CA PHE A 65 25.04 -15.88 -7.96
C PHE A 65 25.00 -14.61 -7.11
N TYR A 66 24.20 -13.64 -7.54
CA TYR A 66 23.96 -12.41 -6.81
C TYR A 66 22.46 -12.21 -6.61
N ALA A 67 22.03 -11.80 -5.40
CA ALA A 67 20.67 -11.40 -5.10
C ALA A 67 20.66 -10.20 -4.18
N GLN A 68 19.83 -9.23 -4.48
CA GLN A 68 19.62 -8.02 -3.70
C GLN A 68 18.14 -7.85 -3.40
N GLY A 69 17.82 -7.59 -2.13
CA GLY A 69 16.47 -7.29 -1.68
C GLY A 69 16.46 -6.14 -0.68
N ALA A 70 15.36 -5.39 -0.66
CA ALA A 70 15.14 -4.31 0.28
C ALA A 70 13.67 -4.25 0.71
N GLY A 71 13.43 -3.68 1.86
CA GLY A 71 12.09 -3.52 2.38
C GLY A 71 11.98 -2.46 3.46
N GLN A 72 10.74 -2.23 3.90
CA GLN A 72 10.44 -1.33 5.01
C GLN A 72 9.35 -1.91 5.91
N ARG A 73 9.30 -1.43 7.15
CA ARG A 73 8.29 -1.78 8.15
C ARG A 73 7.90 -0.56 9.01
N GLY A 74 6.66 -0.64 9.53
CA GLY A 74 6.13 0.34 10.47
C GLY A 74 5.60 1.62 9.82
N ALA A 75 5.56 1.69 8.50
CA ALA A 75 4.94 2.79 7.77
C ALA A 75 3.46 2.48 7.49
N VAL A 76 2.62 3.51 7.56
CA VAL A 76 1.20 3.47 7.20
C VAL A 76 0.90 4.56 6.18
N ASP A 77 -0.16 4.37 5.41
CA ASP A 77 -0.66 5.38 4.49
C ASP A 77 -2.18 5.23 4.32
N PHE A 78 -2.81 6.09 3.51
CA PHE A 78 -4.25 6.11 3.32
C PHE A 78 -4.63 5.85 1.87
N LYS A 79 -5.66 5.04 1.66
CA LYS A 79 -6.32 4.81 0.38
C LYS A 79 -7.17 6.03 0.02
N ASN A 80 -6.53 7.14 -0.32
CA ASN A 80 -7.17 8.45 -0.56
C ASN A 80 -7.03 8.97 -1.99
N SER A 81 -6.65 8.12 -2.94
CA SER A 81 -6.64 8.46 -4.35
C SER A 81 -8.05 8.42 -4.95
N SER A 82 -8.21 8.98 -6.16
CA SER A 82 -9.48 8.95 -6.91
C SER A 82 -9.97 7.53 -7.23
N TYR A 83 -9.11 6.53 -7.18
CA TYR A 83 -9.49 5.12 -7.30
C TYR A 83 -10.32 4.65 -6.10
N TYR A 84 -9.97 5.10 -4.89
CA TYR A 84 -10.66 4.71 -3.65
C TYR A 84 -11.77 5.70 -3.26
N TRP A 85 -11.58 6.98 -3.48
CA TRP A 85 -12.50 8.03 -3.11
C TRP A 85 -13.37 8.44 -4.30
N ASN A 86 -14.44 7.69 -4.51
CA ASN A 86 -15.39 7.92 -5.61
C ASN A 86 -16.41 8.97 -5.20
N ARG A 87 -16.17 10.21 -5.60
CA ARG A 87 -16.97 11.39 -5.23
C ARG A 87 -17.89 11.84 -6.36
N GLY A 88 -19.11 12.23 -6.00
CA GLY A 88 -20.06 12.87 -6.91
C GLY A 88 -20.37 12.01 -8.14
N THR A 89 -20.17 12.59 -9.32
CA THR A 89 -20.44 11.98 -10.62
C THR A 89 -19.19 11.42 -11.32
N SER A 90 -18.10 11.25 -10.60
CA SER A 90 -16.86 10.67 -11.14
C SER A 90 -17.06 9.24 -11.63
N LYS A 91 -16.19 8.77 -12.52
CA LYS A 91 -16.16 7.35 -12.90
C LYS A 91 -15.83 6.49 -11.67
N PHE A 92 -16.60 5.44 -11.48
CA PHE A 92 -16.41 4.52 -10.38
C PHE A 92 -15.32 3.48 -10.70
N SER A 93 -14.50 3.20 -9.71
CA SER A 93 -13.59 2.06 -9.72
C SER A 93 -14.29 0.79 -9.23
N ASP A 94 -13.63 -0.35 -9.35
CA ASP A 94 -14.19 -1.65 -8.94
C ASP A 94 -14.38 -1.79 -7.42
N VAL A 95 -13.72 -0.96 -6.61
CA VAL A 95 -13.89 -0.97 -5.14
C VAL A 95 -15.32 -0.68 -4.70
N VAL A 96 -16.09 0.03 -5.53
CA VAL A 96 -17.50 0.35 -5.21
C VAL A 96 -18.45 -0.84 -5.26
N TRP A 97 -18.03 -1.99 -5.80
CA TRP A 97 -18.83 -3.20 -5.74
C TRP A 97 -19.07 -3.69 -4.31
N GLY A 98 -18.17 -3.36 -3.40
CA GLY A 98 -18.32 -3.61 -1.96
C GLY A 98 -19.13 -2.55 -1.21
N ARG A 99 -19.82 -1.65 -1.89
CA ARG A 99 -20.56 -0.53 -1.25
C ARG A 99 -21.68 -1.00 -0.36
N TRP A 100 -21.94 -0.21 0.64
CA TRP A 100 -23.09 -0.39 1.49
C TRP A 100 -24.40 -0.08 0.76
N THR A 101 -25.36 -0.98 0.88
CA THR A 101 -26.78 -0.81 0.58
C THR A 101 -27.57 -1.49 1.71
N PRO A 102 -28.89 -1.24 1.86
CA PRO A 102 -29.68 -1.95 2.88
C PRO A 102 -29.55 -3.49 2.80
N GLU A 103 -29.39 -4.02 1.59
CA GLU A 103 -29.27 -5.47 1.32
C GLU A 103 -27.86 -6.02 1.60
N THR A 104 -26.84 -5.16 1.57
CA THR A 104 -25.44 -5.55 1.79
C THR A 104 -24.87 -5.05 3.11
N ALA A 105 -25.69 -4.55 4.01
CA ALA A 105 -25.26 -3.89 5.26
C ALA A 105 -24.27 -4.72 6.08
N ASP A 106 -24.48 -6.04 6.17
CA ASP A 106 -23.66 -6.94 6.99
C ASP A 106 -22.32 -7.34 6.34
N VAL A 107 -22.15 -7.13 5.03
CA VAL A 107 -20.98 -7.58 4.26
C VAL A 107 -20.26 -6.44 3.53
N ALA A 108 -20.76 -5.22 3.62
CA ALA A 108 -20.22 -4.07 2.95
C ALA A 108 -18.78 -3.77 3.39
N THR A 109 -17.89 -3.56 2.42
CA THR A 109 -16.47 -3.20 2.62
C THR A 109 -16.15 -1.78 2.16
N TYR A 110 -17.16 -1.06 1.67
CA TYR A 110 -17.07 0.30 1.17
C TYR A 110 -18.31 1.09 1.64
N PRO A 111 -18.18 2.38 1.99
CA PRO A 111 -19.34 3.18 2.43
C PRO A 111 -20.39 3.33 1.32
N ARG A 112 -21.57 3.81 1.69
CA ARG A 112 -22.59 4.13 0.69
C ARG A 112 -22.07 5.13 -0.35
N LEU A 113 -22.53 5.00 -1.58
CA LEU A 113 -22.26 6.00 -2.62
C LEU A 113 -23.22 7.20 -2.46
N THR A 114 -22.73 8.37 -2.85
CA THR A 114 -23.49 9.61 -2.86
C THR A 114 -23.14 10.46 -4.07
N THR A 115 -24.11 11.19 -4.61
CA THR A 115 -23.91 12.18 -5.68
C THR A 115 -23.40 13.51 -5.19
N THR A 116 -23.46 13.75 -3.87
CA THR A 116 -22.80 14.90 -3.21
C THR A 116 -21.34 14.59 -2.94
N ASN A 117 -20.57 15.57 -2.47
CA ASN A 117 -19.14 15.42 -2.21
C ASN A 117 -18.78 14.31 -1.22
N GLY A 118 -19.72 13.93 -0.33
CA GLY A 118 -19.53 12.82 0.60
C GLY A 118 -18.37 13.03 1.57
N ASP A 119 -18.13 14.25 2.01
CA ASP A 119 -16.98 14.64 2.83
C ASP A 119 -16.86 13.86 4.14
N ASN A 120 -18.00 13.36 4.65
CA ASN A 120 -18.00 12.50 5.82
C ASN A 120 -17.25 11.17 5.54
N ASN A 121 -17.42 10.56 4.37
CA ASN A 121 -16.83 9.25 4.05
C ASN A 121 -15.37 9.36 3.56
N TYR A 122 -14.99 10.48 3.00
CA TYR A 122 -13.71 10.66 2.32
C TYR A 122 -12.74 11.53 3.13
N ARG A 123 -12.35 10.97 4.28
CA ARG A 123 -11.35 11.55 5.20
C ARG A 123 -10.34 10.49 5.60
N ASN A 124 -9.08 10.90 5.77
CA ASN A 124 -8.05 10.01 6.29
C ASN A 124 -8.48 9.49 7.67
N SER A 125 -8.62 8.20 7.79
CA SER A 125 -9.10 7.51 8.99
C SER A 125 -8.60 6.08 9.02
N THR A 126 -8.82 5.39 10.13
CA THR A 126 -8.47 3.97 10.25
C THR A 126 -9.15 3.09 9.20
N PHE A 127 -10.32 3.49 8.68
CA PHE A 127 -10.99 2.78 7.59
C PHE A 127 -10.17 2.78 6.29
N TRP A 128 -9.57 3.91 5.96
CA TRP A 128 -8.77 4.07 4.73
C TRP A 128 -7.27 3.76 4.94
N MET A 129 -6.85 3.53 6.17
CA MET A 129 -5.45 3.28 6.50
C MET A 129 -5.00 1.90 6.06
N TYR A 130 -3.77 1.80 5.57
CA TYR A 130 -3.14 0.53 5.23
C TYR A 130 -1.66 0.51 5.62
N ASP A 131 -1.12 -0.72 5.77
CA ASP A 131 0.29 -0.93 6.05
C ASP A 131 1.12 -0.81 4.77
N ARG A 132 2.15 0.05 4.78
CA ARG A 132 3.15 0.16 3.71
C ARG A 132 4.33 -0.80 3.90
N ASN A 133 4.14 -1.88 4.63
CA ASN A 133 5.18 -2.88 4.82
C ASN A 133 5.38 -3.68 3.54
N TYR A 134 6.62 -3.78 3.10
CA TYR A 134 6.97 -4.65 1.98
C TYR A 134 8.41 -5.17 2.08
N PHE A 135 8.67 -6.25 1.35
CA PHE A 135 10.00 -6.70 0.94
C PHE A 135 10.00 -6.91 -0.57
N ARG A 136 11.04 -6.43 -1.25
CA ARG A 136 11.22 -6.59 -2.69
C ARG A 136 12.57 -7.22 -2.98
N LEU A 137 12.57 -8.27 -3.81
CA LEU A 137 13.75 -8.82 -4.43
C LEU A 137 14.05 -8.01 -5.69
N SER A 138 14.96 -7.02 -5.54
CA SER A 138 15.16 -5.95 -6.51
C SER A 138 16.00 -6.39 -7.69
N ASN A 139 17.01 -7.25 -7.44
CA ASN A 139 17.89 -7.75 -8.49
C ASN A 139 18.31 -9.19 -8.16
N VAL A 140 18.32 -10.04 -9.18
CA VAL A 140 18.91 -11.38 -9.11
C VAL A 140 19.71 -11.61 -10.38
N GLN A 141 20.94 -12.09 -10.23
CA GLN A 141 21.84 -12.33 -11.36
C GLN A 141 22.60 -13.63 -11.15
N LEU A 142 22.71 -14.43 -12.20
CA LEU A 142 23.61 -15.55 -12.29
C LEU A 142 24.64 -15.26 -13.39
N THR A 143 25.91 -15.27 -13.02
CA THR A 143 27.03 -15.06 -13.93
C THR A 143 27.85 -16.34 -14.06
N TYR A 144 28.29 -16.64 -15.27
CA TYR A 144 29.26 -17.70 -15.55
C TYR A 144 30.48 -17.10 -16.22
N ASP A 145 31.63 -17.24 -15.60
CA ASP A 145 32.93 -16.79 -16.12
C ASP A 145 33.59 -17.96 -16.82
N PHE A 146 33.88 -17.83 -18.11
CA PHE A 146 34.54 -18.87 -18.86
C PHE A 146 36.02 -18.97 -18.45
N PRO A 147 36.53 -20.20 -18.26
CA PRO A 147 37.94 -20.38 -17.88
C PRO A 147 38.90 -19.72 -18.85
N GLN A 148 39.86 -18.94 -18.35
CA GLN A 148 40.84 -18.22 -19.17
C GLN A 148 41.66 -19.12 -20.08
N GLN A 149 41.86 -20.38 -19.68
CA GLN A 149 42.56 -21.39 -20.48
C GLN A 149 41.91 -21.61 -21.86
N MET A 150 40.60 -21.36 -22.00
CA MET A 150 39.91 -21.47 -23.30
C MET A 150 40.30 -20.38 -24.30
N PHE A 151 40.92 -19.29 -23.84
CA PHE A 151 41.24 -18.10 -24.65
C PHE A 151 42.72 -17.88 -24.84
N GLN A 152 43.57 -18.83 -24.46
CA GLN A 152 45.02 -18.75 -24.67
C GLN A 152 45.33 -18.55 -26.15
N ASN A 153 46.16 -17.53 -26.43
CA ASN A 153 46.55 -17.14 -27.80
C ASN A 153 45.42 -16.62 -28.71
N LYS A 154 44.29 -16.17 -28.15
CA LYS A 154 43.16 -15.59 -28.89
C LYS A 154 43.03 -14.09 -28.62
N VAL A 155 42.30 -13.39 -29.49
CA VAL A 155 42.00 -11.95 -29.36
C VAL A 155 41.13 -11.70 -28.11
N VAL A 156 40.18 -12.59 -27.85
CA VAL A 156 39.34 -12.55 -26.64
C VAL A 156 40.10 -13.16 -25.47
N LYS A 157 40.29 -12.43 -24.38
CA LYS A 157 41.02 -12.87 -23.20
C LYS A 157 40.11 -13.31 -22.05
N ASP A 158 38.95 -12.66 -21.92
CA ASP A 158 37.97 -12.94 -20.91
C ASP A 158 36.55 -12.91 -21.51
N LEU A 159 35.72 -13.81 -21.08
CA LEU A 159 34.30 -13.90 -21.45
C LEU A 159 33.47 -14.26 -20.23
N SER A 160 32.41 -13.52 -20.01
CA SER A 160 31.41 -13.83 -19.01
C SER A 160 30.01 -13.79 -19.63
N LEU A 161 29.18 -14.70 -19.24
CA LEU A 161 27.75 -14.70 -19.59
C LEU A 161 26.95 -14.48 -18.32
N TYR A 162 25.98 -13.57 -18.35
CA TYR A 162 25.08 -13.38 -17.22
C TYR A 162 23.60 -13.46 -17.63
N LEU A 163 22.80 -13.99 -16.73
CA LEU A 163 21.35 -13.97 -16.77
C LEU A 163 20.87 -13.20 -15.55
N GLY A 164 20.06 -12.16 -15.74
CA GLY A 164 19.58 -11.32 -14.65
C GLY A 164 18.12 -10.95 -14.79
N GLY A 165 17.49 -10.66 -13.65
CA GLY A 165 16.13 -10.16 -13.58
C GLY A 165 15.96 -9.13 -12.47
N ASN A 166 15.11 -8.14 -12.71
CA ASN A 166 14.81 -7.07 -11.76
C ASN A 166 13.38 -7.18 -11.24
N ASN A 167 13.18 -6.78 -9.98
CA ASN A 167 11.86 -6.73 -9.34
C ASN A 167 11.06 -8.04 -9.43
N LEU A 168 11.76 -9.18 -9.32
CA LEU A 168 11.19 -10.51 -9.53
C LEU A 168 10.11 -10.89 -8.49
N LEU A 169 10.23 -10.36 -7.27
CA LEU A 169 9.29 -10.66 -6.18
C LEU A 169 9.06 -9.42 -5.33
N THR A 170 7.80 -9.13 -5.04
CA THR A 170 7.40 -8.17 -4.01
C THR A 170 6.42 -8.87 -3.07
N ILE A 171 6.74 -8.87 -1.79
CA ILE A 171 5.88 -9.37 -0.70
C ILE A 171 5.33 -8.16 0.03
N SER A 172 4.00 -7.98 -0.02
CA SER A 172 3.27 -6.93 0.69
C SER A 172 1.84 -7.39 0.93
N LYS A 173 1.25 -6.97 2.04
CA LYS A 173 -0.15 -7.25 2.37
C LYS A 173 -1.12 -6.60 1.37
N GLU A 174 -0.77 -5.42 0.87
CA GLU A 174 -1.63 -4.59 0.01
C GLU A 174 -1.25 -4.63 -1.49
N ARG A 175 -0.49 -5.65 -1.91
CA ARG A 175 0.06 -5.73 -3.28
C ARG A 175 -1.01 -5.68 -4.38
N LYS A 176 -2.23 -6.13 -4.10
CA LYS A 176 -3.27 -6.35 -5.14
C LYS A 176 -3.75 -5.04 -5.80
N HIS A 177 -3.76 -3.93 -5.07
CA HIS A 177 -4.34 -2.66 -5.52
C HIS A 177 -3.41 -1.45 -5.41
N LEU A 178 -2.19 -1.65 -4.91
CA LEU A 178 -1.23 -0.58 -4.68
C LEU A 178 0.11 -0.94 -5.29
N ASP A 179 0.65 -0.05 -6.12
CA ASP A 179 2.04 -0.16 -6.55
C ASP A 179 2.95 0.27 -5.39
N MET A 180 3.69 -0.70 -4.85
CA MET A 180 4.68 -0.48 -3.80
C MET A 180 6.02 0.03 -4.38
N ASN A 181 6.04 0.43 -5.64
CA ASN A 181 7.20 0.94 -6.38
C ASN A 181 7.47 2.43 -6.13
N ILE A 182 6.80 3.04 -5.18
CA ILE A 182 7.02 4.44 -4.88
C ILE A 182 8.30 4.56 -4.06
N GLY A 183 9.37 4.80 -4.75
CA GLY A 183 10.69 5.14 -4.23
C GLY A 183 11.27 6.26 -5.01
#